data_f9f105e9983456e95c211b4ec90a7328
#
_entry.id   f9f105e9983456e95c211b4ec90a7328
#
_cell.length_a   1.000
_cell.length_b   1.000
_cell.length_c   1.000
_cell.angle_alpha   90.00
_cell.angle_beta   90.00
_cell.angle_gamma   90.00
#
_symmetry.space_group_name_H-M   'P 1'
#
loop_
_entity.id
_entity.type
_entity.pdbx_description
1 polymer ?
#
loop_
_entity_poly.entity_id
_entity_poly.type
_entity_poly.pdbx_seq_one_letter_code
_entity_poly.pdbx_strand_id
1 'polypeptide(L)'
;MKTVVHDLGKEQNENLLASADRVVFADGRYAPCQGCFRCWTKHPAACAMKDELHQACRVLGAADDLTIITENLYGSYSPAVKNLLDRSIGTSTPFSTYRGRQMHHTLRYGRHDLWKVIVYGEITEAEKATFRYMAERNAINDGFERSEVRFLENLSELEGWL
;
A
#
# COMPACT_ATOMS: atom_id res chain seq x y z
N MET A 1 -12.82 7.82 -0.74
CA MET A 1 -12.08 7.71 -2.03
C MET A 1 -11.46 6.33 -2.12
N LYS A 2 -11.75 5.61 -3.19
CA LYS A 2 -11.16 4.30 -3.47
C LYS A 2 -9.88 4.46 -4.29
N THR A 3 -8.77 3.92 -3.79
CA THR A 3 -7.48 3.95 -4.48
C THR A 3 -7.00 2.54 -4.74
N VAL A 4 -6.54 2.26 -5.95
CA VAL A 4 -5.90 0.98 -6.32
C VAL A 4 -4.42 1.23 -6.59
N VAL A 5 -3.56 0.41 -5.99
CA VAL A 5 -2.12 0.28 -6.30
C VAL A 5 -1.90 -1.09 -6.91
N HIS A 6 -1.18 -1.19 -8.03
CA HIS A 6 -0.95 -2.49 -8.66
C HIS A 6 0.39 -2.57 -9.41
N ASP A 7 0.86 -3.79 -9.65
CA ASP A 7 2.06 -4.14 -10.43
C ASP A 7 1.76 -5.01 -11.66
N LEU A 8 0.49 -5.14 -12.04
CA LEU A 8 0.06 -6.01 -13.15
C LEU A 8 0.69 -5.62 -14.49
N GLY A 9 0.52 -4.36 -14.88
CA GLY A 9 0.94 -3.79 -16.16
C GLY A 9 0.18 -2.50 -16.41
N LYS A 10 0.79 -1.56 -17.11
CA LYS A 10 0.20 -0.22 -17.32
C LYS A 10 -1.12 -0.28 -18.11
N GLU A 11 -1.26 -1.27 -18.97
CA GLU A 11 -2.47 -1.51 -19.77
C GLU A 11 -3.71 -1.82 -18.93
N GLN A 12 -3.53 -2.27 -17.68
CA GLN A 12 -4.64 -2.56 -16.76
C GLN A 12 -5.22 -1.31 -16.09
N ASN A 13 -4.55 -0.16 -16.19
CA ASN A 13 -4.99 1.07 -15.53
C ASN A 13 -6.43 1.47 -15.89
N GLU A 14 -6.81 1.39 -17.16
CA GLU A 14 -8.15 1.78 -17.62
C GLU A 14 -9.24 0.86 -17.06
N ASN A 15 -8.97 -0.45 -17.02
CA ASN A 15 -9.89 -1.44 -16.46
C ASN A 15 -10.09 -1.20 -14.95
N LEU A 16 -9.00 -0.92 -14.23
CA LEU A 16 -9.04 -0.66 -12.79
C LEU A 16 -9.71 0.67 -12.44
N LEU A 17 -9.60 1.68 -13.30
CA LEU A 17 -10.29 2.97 -13.12
C LEU A 17 -11.81 2.85 -13.18
N ALA A 18 -12.35 1.78 -13.75
CA ALA A 18 -13.81 1.52 -13.72
C ALA A 18 -14.32 1.22 -12.29
N SER A 19 -13.44 0.75 -11.38
CA SER A 19 -13.79 0.35 -10.03
C SER A 19 -13.19 1.25 -8.92
N ALA A 20 -12.36 2.24 -9.29
CA ALA A 20 -11.63 3.08 -8.36
C ALA A 20 -11.58 4.55 -8.79
N ASP A 21 -11.53 5.46 -7.81
CA ASP A 21 -11.36 6.90 -8.07
C ASP A 21 -9.93 7.24 -8.52
N ARG A 22 -8.97 6.38 -8.15
CA ARG A 22 -7.55 6.56 -8.47
C ARG A 22 -6.85 5.22 -8.63
N VAL A 23 -5.98 5.16 -9.63
CA VAL A 23 -5.10 4.00 -9.88
C VAL A 23 -3.65 4.46 -9.91
N VAL A 24 -2.78 3.70 -9.24
CA VAL A 24 -1.33 3.90 -9.19
C VAL A 24 -0.63 2.64 -9.68
N PHE A 25 0.03 2.73 -10.81
CA PHE A 25 0.86 1.65 -11.33
C PHE A 25 2.25 1.68 -10.69
N ALA A 26 2.59 0.64 -9.96
CA ALA A 26 3.91 0.43 -9.39
C ALA A 26 4.82 -0.26 -10.43
N ASP A 27 5.53 0.53 -11.23
CA ASP A 27 6.35 0.02 -12.34
C ASP A 27 7.77 -0.44 -11.94
N GLY A 28 8.13 -0.29 -10.66
CA GLY A 28 9.43 -0.70 -10.14
C GLY A 28 10.63 0.17 -10.55
N ARG A 29 10.43 1.25 -11.29
CA ARG A 29 11.51 2.10 -11.82
C ARG A 29 11.90 3.25 -10.89
N TYR A 30 11.40 3.26 -9.68
CA TYR A 30 11.65 4.30 -8.70
C TYR A 30 12.81 3.96 -7.77
N ALA A 31 13.54 4.99 -7.35
CA ALA A 31 14.55 4.82 -6.31
C ALA A 31 13.91 4.35 -4.99
N PRO A 32 14.54 3.41 -4.25
CA PRO A 32 14.03 2.95 -2.97
C PRO A 32 14.06 4.07 -1.92
N CYS A 33 13.25 3.92 -0.87
CA CYS A 33 13.24 4.85 0.25
C CYS A 33 14.64 4.96 0.88
N GLN A 34 15.17 6.19 0.99
CA GLN A 34 16.50 6.46 1.55
C GLN A 34 16.49 6.63 3.08
N GLY A 35 15.34 6.49 3.74
CA GLY A 35 15.23 6.69 5.19
C GLY A 35 15.62 8.09 5.64
N CYS A 36 15.51 9.11 4.79
CA CYS A 36 15.94 10.48 5.11
C CYS A 36 14.95 11.27 5.99
N PHE A 37 13.74 10.74 6.19
CA PHE A 37 12.65 11.29 7.01
C PHE A 37 12.24 12.74 6.68
N ARG A 38 12.60 13.26 5.50
CA ARG A 38 12.21 14.62 5.09
C ARG A 38 10.70 14.75 4.89
N CYS A 39 10.01 13.64 4.53
CA CYS A 39 8.55 13.58 4.45
C CYS A 39 7.85 13.69 5.82
N TRP A 40 8.58 13.58 6.91
CA TRP A 40 8.09 13.87 8.26
C TRP A 40 8.38 15.30 8.71
N THR A 41 9.47 15.90 8.23
CA THR A 41 10.03 17.14 8.78
C THR A 41 10.00 18.30 7.78
N LYS A 42 10.87 18.28 6.76
CA LYS A 42 11.05 19.41 5.82
C LYS A 42 9.95 19.51 4.77
N HIS A 43 9.39 18.38 4.35
CA HIS A 43 8.38 18.30 3.30
C HIS A 43 7.22 17.40 3.77
N PRO A 44 6.43 17.80 4.77
CA PRO A 44 5.36 16.96 5.32
C PRO A 44 4.49 16.33 4.24
N ALA A 45 4.34 15.00 4.30
CA ALA A 45 3.58 14.21 3.34
C ALA A 45 4.08 14.26 1.88
N ALA A 46 5.35 14.59 1.66
CA ALA A 46 5.96 14.55 0.33
C ALA A 46 7.38 13.97 0.38
N CYS A 47 7.70 13.05 -0.52
CA CYS A 47 9.06 12.50 -0.61
C CYS A 47 10.04 13.59 -1.07
N ALA A 48 11.28 13.54 -0.57
CA ALA A 48 12.32 14.47 -1.00
C ALA A 48 12.80 14.21 -2.43
N MET A 49 12.69 12.97 -2.90
CA MET A 49 13.02 12.59 -4.28
C MET A 49 11.91 13.06 -5.23
N LYS A 50 12.32 13.70 -6.34
CA LYS A 50 11.44 14.37 -7.30
C LYS A 50 11.08 13.48 -8.50
N ASP A 51 10.71 12.24 -8.23
CA ASP A 51 10.18 11.29 -9.19
C ASP A 51 8.65 11.15 -9.05
N GLU A 52 8.04 10.23 -9.78
CA GLU A 52 6.58 10.03 -9.76
C GLU A 52 6.03 9.64 -8.40
N LEU A 53 6.84 9.00 -7.53
CA LEU A 53 6.45 8.69 -6.13
C LEU A 53 6.59 9.89 -5.17
N HIS A 54 6.97 11.06 -5.65
CA HIS A 54 7.09 12.26 -4.80
C HIS A 54 5.82 12.53 -3.97
N GLN A 55 4.65 12.26 -4.51
CA GLN A 55 3.36 12.46 -3.87
C GLN A 55 2.73 11.19 -3.27
N ALA A 56 3.45 10.06 -3.20
CA ALA A 56 2.91 8.78 -2.72
C ALA A 56 2.22 8.90 -1.36
N CYS A 57 2.80 9.63 -0.41
CA CYS A 57 2.20 9.86 0.90
C CYS A 57 0.81 10.51 0.82
N ARG A 58 0.62 11.49 -0.07
CA ARG A 58 -0.66 12.19 -0.22
C ARG A 58 -1.68 11.33 -0.93
N VAL A 59 -1.22 10.55 -1.91
CA VAL A 59 -2.08 9.66 -2.69
C VAL A 59 -2.65 8.57 -1.79
N LEU A 60 -1.78 7.88 -1.02
CA LEU A 60 -2.21 6.81 -0.12
C LEU A 60 -2.94 7.35 1.11
N GLY A 61 -2.48 8.47 1.66
CA GLY A 61 -3.12 9.09 2.82
C GLY A 61 -4.51 9.66 2.55
N ALA A 62 -4.88 9.87 1.29
CA ALA A 62 -6.22 10.33 0.91
C ALA A 62 -7.19 9.16 0.61
N ALA A 63 -6.73 7.91 0.64
CA ALA A 63 -7.57 6.74 0.37
C ALA A 63 -8.37 6.36 1.62
N ASP A 64 -9.70 6.30 1.51
CA ASP A 64 -10.54 5.67 2.53
C ASP A 64 -10.47 4.14 2.39
N ASP A 65 -10.57 3.66 1.14
CA ASP A 65 -10.36 2.27 0.77
C ASP A 65 -9.12 2.16 -0.12
N LEU A 66 -8.13 1.41 0.32
CA LEU A 66 -6.92 1.10 -0.44
C LEU A 66 -6.93 -0.36 -0.87
N THR A 67 -6.95 -0.62 -2.17
CA THR A 67 -6.76 -1.95 -2.74
C THR A 67 -5.36 -2.05 -3.33
N ILE A 68 -4.60 -3.04 -2.91
CA ILE A 68 -3.25 -3.34 -3.39
C ILE A 68 -3.30 -4.65 -4.14
N ILE A 69 -2.94 -4.65 -5.42
CA ILE A 69 -2.83 -5.84 -6.26
C ILE A 69 -1.36 -6.09 -6.52
N THR A 70 -0.85 -7.25 -6.11
CA THR A 70 0.59 -7.51 -6.11
C THR A 70 0.92 -8.96 -6.41
N GLU A 71 2.01 -9.18 -7.14
CA GLU A 71 2.64 -10.49 -7.23
C GLU A 71 3.20 -10.92 -5.88
N ASN A 72 3.07 -12.21 -5.56
CA ASN A 72 3.71 -12.78 -4.37
C ASN A 72 5.23 -12.84 -4.55
N LEU A 73 5.96 -12.34 -3.56
CA LEU A 73 7.40 -12.59 -3.45
C LEU A 73 7.73 -13.04 -2.02
N TYR A 74 7.89 -14.35 -1.84
CA TYR A 74 8.23 -14.97 -0.55
C TYR A 74 7.28 -14.60 0.61
N GLY A 75 5.98 -14.51 0.34
CA GLY A 75 4.99 -14.11 1.35
C GLY A 75 4.93 -12.60 1.60
N SER A 76 5.38 -11.80 0.65
CA SER A 76 5.37 -10.34 0.72
C SER A 76 4.96 -9.70 -0.61
N TYR A 77 4.76 -8.39 -0.60
CA TYR A 77 4.53 -7.60 -1.81
C TYR A 77 5.69 -7.71 -2.80
N SER A 78 5.41 -7.53 -4.08
CA SER A 78 6.46 -7.37 -5.08
C SER A 78 7.38 -6.20 -4.74
N PRO A 79 8.63 -6.20 -5.22
CA PRO A 79 9.57 -5.09 -4.96
C PRO A 79 9.04 -3.73 -5.41
N ALA A 80 8.26 -3.70 -6.49
CA ALA A 80 7.67 -2.48 -7.04
C ALA A 80 6.62 -1.89 -6.07
N VAL A 81 5.66 -2.70 -5.63
CA VAL A 81 4.64 -2.31 -4.65
C VAL A 81 5.28 -1.99 -3.31
N LYS A 82 6.19 -2.84 -2.84
CA LYS A 82 6.89 -2.62 -1.56
C LYS A 82 7.62 -1.27 -1.53
N ASN A 83 8.33 -0.92 -2.61
CA ASN A 83 9.02 0.35 -2.73
C ASN A 83 8.06 1.56 -2.64
N LEU A 84 6.91 1.47 -3.29
CA LEU A 84 5.88 2.50 -3.21
C LEU A 84 5.37 2.65 -1.76
N LEU A 85 5.07 1.55 -1.08
CA LEU A 85 4.63 1.55 0.32
C LEU A 85 5.71 2.11 1.26
N ASP A 86 6.97 1.73 1.09
CA ASP A 86 8.09 2.27 1.88
C ASP A 86 8.25 3.79 1.69
N ARG A 87 7.98 4.28 0.48
CA ARG A 87 8.05 5.72 0.19
C ARG A 87 6.83 6.51 0.63
N SER A 88 5.80 5.83 1.12
CA SER A 88 4.61 6.47 1.70
C SER A 88 4.66 6.67 3.22
N ILE A 89 5.81 6.41 3.88
CA ILE A 89 5.97 6.56 5.34
C ILE A 89 5.51 7.93 5.90
N GLY A 90 5.47 8.96 5.07
CA GLY A 90 4.97 10.29 5.44
C GLY A 90 3.45 10.37 5.60
N THR A 91 2.69 9.28 5.41
CA THR A 91 1.27 9.15 5.83
C THR A 91 1.13 9.27 7.33
N SER A 92 2.18 8.96 8.08
CA SER A 92 2.31 9.18 9.51
C SER A 92 3.19 10.40 9.83
N THR A 93 3.34 10.71 11.12
CA THR A 93 4.18 11.78 11.65
C THR A 93 5.32 11.19 12.49
N PRO A 94 6.36 11.97 12.84
CA PRO A 94 7.41 11.49 13.74
C PRO A 94 6.95 11.30 15.20
N PHE A 95 5.77 11.78 15.55
CA PHE A 95 5.23 11.65 16.90
C PHE A 95 4.62 10.27 17.12
N SER A 96 4.76 9.74 18.33
CA SER A 96 4.23 8.43 18.71
C SER A 96 3.02 8.55 19.62
N THR A 97 2.14 7.56 19.54
CA THR A 97 0.98 7.40 20.41
C THR A 97 0.75 5.91 20.71
N TYR A 98 0.02 5.61 21.77
CA TYR A 98 -0.43 4.25 22.04
C TYR A 98 -1.78 3.99 21.39
N ARG A 99 -1.89 2.84 20.69
CA ARG A 99 -3.16 2.25 20.24
C ARG A 99 -3.30 0.89 20.92
N GLY A 100 -4.17 0.82 21.90
CA GLY A 100 -4.22 -0.32 22.80
C GLY A 100 -2.89 -0.47 23.56
N ARG A 101 -2.23 -1.63 23.41
CA ARG A 101 -0.95 -1.96 24.08
C ARG A 101 0.27 -1.76 23.19
N GLN A 102 0.09 -1.25 21.98
CA GLN A 102 1.16 -1.07 20.98
C GLN A 102 1.42 0.42 20.73
N MET A 103 2.70 0.77 20.59
CA MET A 103 3.11 2.11 20.22
C MET A 103 3.15 2.23 18.69
N HIS A 104 2.51 3.27 18.16
CA HIS A 104 2.47 3.59 16.75
C HIS A 104 2.78 5.06 16.51
N HIS A 105 3.18 5.40 15.30
CA HIS A 105 3.23 6.80 14.88
C HIS A 105 1.83 7.40 14.79
N THR A 106 1.70 8.69 15.06
CA THR A 106 0.43 9.39 14.88
C THR A 106 0.13 9.53 13.38
N LEU A 107 -1.14 9.37 13.04
CA LEU A 107 -1.61 9.45 11.65
C LEU A 107 -1.71 10.89 11.21
N ARG A 108 -1.25 11.19 10.00
CA ARG A 108 -1.38 12.54 9.40
C ARG A 108 -2.75 12.77 8.79
N TYR A 109 -3.35 11.72 8.23
CA TYR A 109 -4.62 11.79 7.49
C TYR A 109 -5.83 11.25 8.25
N GLY A 110 -5.63 10.84 9.51
CA GLY A 110 -6.69 10.26 10.31
C GLY A 110 -6.83 8.75 10.10
N ARG A 111 -8.04 8.24 10.33
CA ARG A 111 -8.38 6.82 10.14
C ARG A 111 -9.01 6.60 8.78
N HIS A 112 -8.77 5.42 8.24
CA HIS A 112 -9.25 4.93 6.96
C HIS A 112 -10.08 3.67 7.16
N ASP A 113 -10.86 3.26 6.16
CA ASP A 113 -11.76 2.12 6.31
C ASP A 113 -11.06 0.79 6.00
N LEU A 114 -10.68 0.53 4.74
CA LEU A 114 -10.27 -0.79 4.28
C LEU A 114 -8.88 -0.80 3.63
N TRP A 115 -8.00 -1.68 4.16
CA TRP A 115 -6.77 -2.12 3.53
C TRP A 115 -6.98 -3.50 2.90
N LYS A 116 -7.21 -3.54 1.60
CA LYS A 116 -7.44 -4.77 0.84
C LYS A 116 -6.20 -5.15 0.05
N VAL A 117 -5.77 -6.40 0.14
CA VAL A 117 -4.66 -6.91 -0.67
C VAL A 117 -5.15 -8.09 -1.50
N ILE A 118 -4.90 -8.02 -2.80
CA ILE A 118 -5.16 -9.09 -3.77
C ILE A 118 -3.81 -9.57 -4.28
N VAL A 119 -3.50 -10.82 -3.97
CA VAL A 119 -2.20 -11.44 -4.23
C VAL A 119 -2.34 -12.46 -5.35
N TYR A 120 -1.46 -12.39 -6.33
CA TYR A 120 -1.39 -13.36 -7.42
C TYR A 120 0.01 -14.00 -7.52
N GLY A 121 0.14 -15.02 -8.35
CA GLY A 121 1.37 -15.80 -8.50
C GLY A 121 1.42 -17.01 -7.57
N GLU A 122 2.48 -17.81 -7.71
CA GLU A 122 2.67 -18.99 -6.88
C GLU A 122 2.88 -18.62 -5.42
N ILE A 123 2.19 -19.31 -4.52
CA ILE A 123 2.25 -19.03 -3.09
C ILE A 123 1.98 -20.28 -2.26
N THR A 124 2.82 -20.55 -1.28
CA THR A 124 2.66 -21.64 -0.31
C THR A 124 1.73 -21.22 0.85
N GLU A 125 1.20 -22.20 1.60
CA GLU A 125 0.36 -21.91 2.77
C GLU A 125 1.13 -21.16 3.87
N ALA A 126 2.42 -21.43 4.02
CA ALA A 126 3.28 -20.68 4.97
C ALA A 126 3.43 -19.20 4.57
N GLU A 127 3.62 -18.93 3.27
CA GLU A 127 3.68 -17.57 2.73
C GLU A 127 2.34 -16.85 2.85
N LYS A 128 1.21 -17.53 2.60
CA LYS A 128 -0.12 -16.94 2.82
C LYS A 128 -0.33 -16.50 4.27
N ALA A 129 0.13 -17.30 5.23
CA ALA A 129 0.06 -16.95 6.65
C ALA A 129 0.91 -15.69 6.95
N THR A 130 2.14 -15.66 6.43
CA THR A 130 3.05 -14.51 6.56
C THR A 130 2.44 -13.25 5.95
N PHE A 131 1.89 -13.38 4.75
CA PHE A 131 1.28 -12.26 4.02
C PHE A 131 0.08 -11.66 4.78
N ARG A 132 -0.82 -12.52 5.30
CA ARG A 132 -1.96 -12.05 6.11
C ARG A 132 -1.50 -11.27 7.34
N TYR A 133 -0.52 -11.80 8.06
CA TYR A 133 0.03 -11.13 9.24
C TYR A 133 0.65 -9.77 8.88
N MET A 134 1.46 -9.71 7.83
CA MET A 134 2.09 -8.48 7.36
C MET A 134 1.05 -7.44 6.94
N ALA A 135 0.05 -7.83 6.15
CA ALA A 135 -1.01 -6.93 5.68
C ALA A 135 -1.82 -6.34 6.85
N GLU A 136 -2.15 -7.17 7.86
CA GLU A 136 -2.79 -6.71 9.08
C GLU A 136 -1.94 -5.67 9.82
N ARG A 137 -0.62 -5.92 9.96
CA ARG A 137 0.28 -4.98 10.63
C ARG A 137 0.41 -3.67 9.87
N ASN A 138 0.48 -3.72 8.55
CA ASN A 138 0.54 -2.52 7.70
C ASN A 138 -0.76 -1.71 7.82
N ALA A 139 -1.92 -2.35 7.74
CA ALA A 139 -3.21 -1.69 7.93
C ALA A 139 -3.27 -0.92 9.27
N ILE A 140 -2.88 -1.56 10.36
CA ILE A 140 -2.82 -0.93 11.68
C ILE A 140 -1.86 0.27 11.68
N ASN A 141 -0.66 0.15 11.09
CA ASN A 141 0.32 1.21 11.05
C ASN A 141 -0.15 2.42 10.25
N ASP A 142 -0.80 2.18 9.11
CA ASP A 142 -1.31 3.22 8.22
C ASP A 142 -2.71 3.73 8.61
N GLY A 143 -3.31 3.17 9.67
CA GLY A 143 -4.54 3.68 10.28
C GLY A 143 -5.82 3.17 9.64
N PHE A 144 -5.78 2.05 8.93
CA PHE A 144 -6.95 1.37 8.41
C PHE A 144 -7.62 0.53 9.50
N GLU A 145 -8.95 0.57 9.54
CA GLU A 145 -9.73 -0.13 10.56
C GLU A 145 -9.91 -1.62 10.26
N ARG A 146 -9.91 -1.97 8.96
CA ARG A 146 -10.08 -3.34 8.49
C ARG A 146 -8.94 -3.71 7.53
N SER A 147 -8.55 -4.98 7.53
CA SER A 147 -7.66 -5.55 6.52
C SER A 147 -8.26 -6.82 5.93
N GLU A 148 -8.13 -6.97 4.63
CA GLU A 148 -8.54 -8.16 3.88
C GLU A 148 -7.41 -8.62 2.97
N VAL A 149 -7.17 -9.94 2.88
CA VAL A 149 -6.20 -10.51 1.95
C VAL A 149 -6.87 -11.62 1.15
N ARG A 150 -6.76 -11.51 -0.18
CA ARG A 150 -7.24 -12.50 -1.13
C ARG A 150 -6.07 -13.05 -1.94
N PHE A 151 -6.08 -14.34 -2.17
CA PHE A 151 -5.10 -15.02 -3.01
C PHE A 151 -5.83 -15.56 -4.22
N LEU A 152 -5.41 -15.12 -5.42
CA LEU A 152 -5.98 -15.56 -6.69
C LEU A 152 -5.26 -16.82 -7.16
N GLU A 153 -6.01 -17.80 -7.64
CA GLU A 153 -5.45 -18.92 -8.39
C GLU A 153 -5.11 -18.50 -9.83
N ASN A 154 -5.93 -17.62 -10.40
CA ASN A 154 -5.76 -17.08 -11.74
C ASN A 154 -6.08 -15.58 -11.77
N LEU A 155 -5.36 -14.81 -12.56
CA LEU A 155 -5.62 -13.38 -12.74
C LEU A 155 -7.01 -13.07 -13.32
N SER A 156 -7.64 -14.03 -14.02
CA SER A 156 -9.03 -13.89 -14.53
C SER A 156 -10.07 -13.71 -13.42
N GLU A 157 -9.75 -14.09 -12.18
CA GLU A 157 -10.64 -13.92 -11.02
C GLU A 157 -10.66 -12.46 -10.51
N LEU A 158 -9.71 -11.63 -10.96
CA LEU A 158 -9.52 -10.28 -10.43
C LEU A 158 -10.77 -9.40 -10.54
N GLU A 159 -11.49 -9.48 -11.64
CA GLU A 159 -12.70 -8.68 -11.87
C GLU A 159 -13.79 -8.92 -10.81
N GLY A 160 -13.87 -10.12 -10.27
CA GLY A 160 -14.81 -10.48 -9.21
C GLY A 160 -14.45 -9.93 -7.82
N TRP A 161 -13.25 -9.32 -7.66
CA TRP A 161 -12.74 -8.83 -6.38
C TRP A 161 -12.52 -7.31 -6.32
N LEU A 162 -12.73 -6.60 -7.40
CA LEU A 162 -12.66 -5.14 -7.50
C LEU A 162 -14.01 -4.51 -7.15
#